data_087b58378f4efe9209998b5dcc0d4e64
#
_entry.id   087b58378f4efe9209998b5dcc0d4e64
#
_cell.length_a   1.000
_cell.length_b   1.000
_cell.length_c   1.000
_cell.angle_alpha   90.00
_cell.angle_beta   90.00
_cell.angle_gamma   90.00
#
_symmetry.space_group_name_H-M   'P 1'
#
loop_
_entity.id
_entity.type
_entity.pdbx_description
1 polymer ?
#
loop_
_entity_poly.entity_id
_entity_poly.type
_entity_poly.pdbx_seq_one_letter_code
_entity_poly.pdbx_strand_id
1 'polypeptide(L)'
;MRIPCLEVPGYEADDVIGTLARKAAGEGFEVYMVTPDKDFGQLIDRHVYIYKQRRNGEGVEIVGCEQLREQYGIDDPRLVIDILALWGDAADNIPGVPGIGEKSAVKLVNEFGTVENILAHTDALKGKQKENILAGREQLLLSKRLATIETDVPIAFVPEELVMEDPDCDALRDVYKELDFGMFLREMEGTRTTPFTKAVKGTAPCSAPTKEDGTDSAPQGTDLPVQRDLFGNPVATAGSPSQSAQETALLENLSAGYHT
;
A
#
# COMPACT_ATOMS: atom_id res chain seq x y z
N MET A 1 22.80 -3.15 -0.21
CA MET A 1 21.83 -2.02 -0.31
C MET A 1 21.48 -1.44 1.06
N ARG A 2 21.78 -2.08 2.15
CA ARG A 2 21.45 -1.65 3.53
C ARG A 2 19.97 -1.26 3.73
N ILE A 3 19.11 -2.06 3.11
CA ILE A 3 17.66 -1.99 3.32
C ILE A 3 17.32 -3.09 4.33
N PRO A 4 16.64 -2.78 5.44
CA PRO A 4 16.21 -3.81 6.39
C PRO A 4 15.36 -4.88 5.71
N CYS A 5 15.72 -6.15 5.94
CA CYS A 5 14.95 -7.30 5.48
C CYS A 5 14.41 -8.02 6.71
N LEU A 6 13.10 -8.23 6.73
CA LEU A 6 12.44 -8.90 7.86
C LEU A 6 11.83 -10.22 7.40
N GLU A 7 12.02 -11.26 8.20
CA GLU A 7 11.46 -12.58 7.99
C GLU A 7 11.00 -13.15 9.31
N VAL A 8 9.84 -13.77 9.34
CA VAL A 8 9.32 -14.49 10.51
C VAL A 8 8.97 -15.91 10.07
N PRO A 9 9.72 -16.92 10.50
CA PRO A 9 9.45 -18.31 10.12
C PRO A 9 8.03 -18.75 10.47
N GLY A 10 7.35 -19.35 9.49
CA GLY A 10 5.98 -19.86 9.65
C GLY A 10 4.86 -18.86 9.30
N TYR A 11 5.22 -17.65 8.88
CA TYR A 11 4.28 -16.63 8.40
C TYR A 11 4.64 -16.23 6.96
N GLU A 12 3.64 -15.81 6.21
CA GLU A 12 3.81 -15.26 4.88
C GLU A 12 4.33 -13.81 4.95
N ALA A 13 4.91 -13.32 3.86
CA ALA A 13 5.39 -11.96 3.80
C ALA A 13 4.25 -10.95 4.02
N ASP A 14 3.06 -11.26 3.51
CA ASP A 14 1.86 -10.44 3.61
C ASP A 14 1.40 -10.26 5.06
N ASP A 15 1.48 -11.33 5.87
CA ASP A 15 1.18 -11.28 7.30
C ASP A 15 2.16 -10.37 8.05
N VAL A 16 3.45 -10.48 7.72
CA VAL A 16 4.50 -9.63 8.31
C VAL A 16 4.28 -8.17 7.93
N ILE A 17 4.02 -7.89 6.66
CA ILE A 17 3.74 -6.54 6.16
C ILE A 17 2.47 -5.99 6.80
N GLY A 18 1.38 -6.78 6.84
CA GLY A 18 0.11 -6.37 7.44
C GLY A 18 0.23 -6.04 8.92
N THR A 19 1.00 -6.88 9.66
CA THR A 19 1.26 -6.65 11.08
C THR A 19 2.06 -5.38 11.31
N LEU A 20 3.14 -5.17 10.54
CA LEU A 20 3.98 -3.98 10.67
C LEU A 20 3.24 -2.72 10.24
N ALA A 21 2.47 -2.77 9.15
CA ALA A 21 1.66 -1.65 8.69
C ALA A 21 0.67 -1.20 9.77
N ARG A 22 -0.02 -2.14 10.42
CA ARG A 22 -0.96 -1.82 11.51
C ARG A 22 -0.25 -1.24 12.74
N LYS A 23 0.91 -1.79 13.12
CA LYS A 23 1.70 -1.28 14.26
C LYS A 23 2.22 0.12 13.98
N ALA A 24 2.82 0.33 12.81
CA ALA A 24 3.33 1.64 12.39
C ALA A 24 2.22 2.70 12.33
N ALA A 25 1.08 2.39 11.73
CA ALA A 25 -0.08 3.28 11.69
C ALA A 25 -0.60 3.62 13.10
N GLY A 26 -0.59 2.64 14.01
CA GLY A 26 -0.94 2.84 15.43
C GLY A 26 0.00 3.79 16.17
N GLU A 27 1.25 3.91 15.75
CA GLU A 27 2.23 4.86 16.26
C GLU A 27 2.26 6.19 15.49
N GLY A 28 1.34 6.38 14.52
CA GLY A 28 1.15 7.63 13.79
C GLY A 28 2.00 7.76 12.52
N PHE A 29 2.60 6.68 12.03
CA PHE A 29 3.29 6.68 10.75
C PHE A 29 2.32 6.63 9.57
N GLU A 30 2.66 7.29 8.48
CA GLU A 30 2.05 7.09 7.17
C GLU A 30 2.73 5.90 6.49
N VAL A 31 1.96 4.86 6.18
CA VAL A 31 2.47 3.59 5.67
C VAL A 31 2.12 3.43 4.20
N TYR A 32 3.11 3.18 3.37
CA TYR A 32 2.95 2.90 1.96
C TYR A 32 3.42 1.48 1.64
N MET A 33 2.48 0.57 1.41
CA MET A 33 2.74 -0.80 0.99
C MET A 33 3.01 -0.82 -0.51
N VAL A 34 4.25 -1.08 -0.91
CA VAL A 34 4.66 -1.08 -2.32
C VAL A 34 4.38 -2.45 -2.93
N THR A 35 3.18 -2.63 -3.42
CA THR A 35 2.72 -3.90 -3.99
C THR A 35 1.66 -3.69 -5.08
N PRO A 36 1.61 -4.51 -6.14
CA PRO A 36 0.48 -4.55 -7.06
C PRO A 36 -0.67 -5.42 -6.59
N ASP A 37 -0.50 -6.14 -5.47
CA ASP A 37 -1.44 -7.12 -4.98
C ASP A 37 -2.71 -6.45 -4.41
N LYS A 38 -3.86 -6.95 -4.84
CA LYS A 38 -5.18 -6.44 -4.43
C LYS A 38 -5.59 -6.86 -3.02
N ASP A 39 -4.99 -7.94 -2.51
CA ASP A 39 -5.32 -8.50 -1.20
C ASP A 39 -4.94 -7.55 -0.07
N PHE A 40 -3.90 -6.74 -0.29
CA PHE A 40 -3.52 -5.64 0.60
C PHE A 40 -4.60 -4.55 0.73
N GLY A 41 -5.61 -4.54 -0.14
CA GLY A 41 -6.76 -3.64 -0.03
C GLY A 41 -7.46 -3.71 1.33
N GLN A 42 -7.46 -4.90 1.96
CA GLN A 42 -8.05 -5.13 3.29
C GLN A 42 -7.32 -4.39 4.43
N LEU A 43 -6.07 -3.99 4.21
CA LEU A 43 -5.21 -3.34 5.21
C LEU A 43 -5.28 -1.81 5.13
N ILE A 44 -5.88 -1.26 4.08
CA ILE A 44 -5.99 0.19 3.87
C ILE A 44 -6.80 0.81 5.01
N ASP A 45 -6.27 1.90 5.55
CA ASP A 45 -6.97 2.78 6.47
C ASP A 45 -6.57 4.25 6.24
N ARG A 46 -6.84 5.13 7.22
CA ARG A 46 -6.50 6.56 7.13
C ARG A 46 -5.00 6.86 7.07
N HIS A 47 -4.14 5.91 7.44
CA HIS A 47 -2.68 6.02 7.48
C HIS A 47 -1.96 4.93 6.68
N VAL A 48 -2.70 3.99 6.10
CA VAL A 48 -2.14 2.86 5.35
C VAL A 48 -2.64 2.91 3.92
N TYR A 49 -1.72 2.94 2.97
CA TYR A 49 -1.97 3.08 1.55
C TYR A 49 -1.25 2.01 0.75
N ILE A 50 -1.79 1.63 -0.41
CA ILE A 50 -1.06 0.86 -1.42
C ILE A 50 -0.41 1.83 -2.40
N TYR A 51 0.89 1.62 -2.65
CA TYR A 51 1.68 2.35 -3.63
C TYR A 51 2.02 1.42 -4.77
N LYS A 52 1.44 1.62 -5.94
CA LYS A 52 1.69 0.77 -7.11
C LYS A 52 2.07 1.58 -8.34
N GLN A 53 2.95 1.02 -9.15
CA GLN A 53 3.32 1.59 -10.43
C GLN A 53 2.19 1.37 -11.44
N ARG A 54 1.85 2.39 -12.21
CA ARG A 54 0.85 2.26 -13.27
C ARG A 54 1.35 1.33 -14.38
N ARG A 55 0.45 0.54 -14.95
CA ARG A 55 0.78 -0.45 -15.99
C ARG A 55 1.42 0.15 -17.25
N ASN A 56 1.19 1.41 -17.56
CA ASN A 56 1.81 2.12 -18.69
C ASN A 56 3.23 2.62 -18.38
N GLY A 57 3.76 2.39 -17.18
CA GLY A 57 5.08 2.85 -16.76
C GLY A 57 5.17 4.35 -16.48
N GLU A 58 4.09 5.08 -16.62
CA GLU A 58 4.03 6.53 -16.38
C GLU A 58 3.33 6.83 -15.05
N GLY A 59 4.13 7.11 -14.03
CA GLY A 59 3.65 7.55 -12.72
C GLY A 59 3.24 6.41 -11.79
N VAL A 60 2.74 6.84 -10.65
CA VAL A 60 2.35 6.02 -9.52
C VAL A 60 0.87 6.19 -9.25
N GLU A 61 0.25 5.17 -8.71
CA GLU A 61 -1.09 5.19 -8.17
C GLU A 61 -1.02 4.90 -6.67
N ILE A 62 -1.56 5.81 -5.87
CA ILE A 62 -1.73 5.62 -4.43
C ILE A 62 -3.19 5.25 -4.20
N VAL A 63 -3.42 4.07 -3.63
CA VAL A 63 -4.76 3.58 -3.34
C VAL A 63 -5.02 3.69 -1.84
N GLY A 64 -5.99 4.48 -1.48
CA GLY A 64 -6.51 4.65 -0.13
C GLY A 64 -8.01 4.30 -0.07
N CYS A 65 -8.67 4.69 1.03
CA CYS A 65 -10.10 4.41 1.24
C CYS A 65 -10.99 4.97 0.13
N GLU A 66 -10.68 6.17 -0.40
CA GLU A 66 -11.47 6.79 -1.48
C GLU A 66 -11.42 5.98 -2.76
N GLN A 67 -10.24 5.52 -3.16
CA GLN A 67 -10.05 4.70 -4.36
C GLN A 67 -10.72 3.34 -4.23
N LEU A 68 -10.72 2.71 -3.04
CA LEU A 68 -11.48 1.49 -2.79
C LEU A 68 -12.99 1.72 -2.86
N ARG A 69 -13.48 2.85 -2.36
CA ARG A 69 -14.88 3.23 -2.48
C ARG A 69 -15.27 3.44 -3.94
N GLU A 70 -14.45 4.11 -4.73
CA GLU A 70 -14.69 4.29 -6.16
C GLU A 70 -14.69 2.96 -6.91
N GLN A 71 -13.76 2.05 -6.57
CA GLN A 71 -13.59 0.77 -7.26
C GLN A 71 -14.67 -0.25 -6.89
N TYR A 72 -15.00 -0.39 -5.60
CA TYR A 72 -15.85 -1.46 -5.08
C TYR A 72 -17.15 -0.95 -4.44
N GLY A 73 -17.31 0.35 -4.23
CA GLY A 73 -18.49 0.89 -3.55
C GLY A 73 -18.57 0.57 -2.06
N ILE A 74 -17.46 0.18 -1.44
CA ILE A 74 -17.38 -0.19 -0.01
C ILE A 74 -16.83 0.95 0.83
N ASP A 75 -17.36 1.11 2.04
CA ASP A 75 -16.86 2.08 3.02
C ASP A 75 -15.83 1.47 3.99
N ASP A 76 -15.90 0.17 4.21
CA ASP A 76 -14.96 -0.57 5.06
C ASP A 76 -13.99 -1.37 4.19
N PRO A 77 -12.69 -1.03 4.16
CA PRO A 77 -11.68 -1.76 3.41
C PRO A 77 -11.60 -3.26 3.72
N ARG A 78 -11.96 -3.68 4.93
CA ARG A 78 -11.98 -5.09 5.33
C ARG A 78 -12.94 -5.94 4.50
N LEU A 79 -13.95 -5.33 3.89
CA LEU A 79 -14.88 -6.03 2.99
C LEU A 79 -14.22 -6.52 1.68
N VAL A 80 -12.99 -6.09 1.38
CA VAL A 80 -12.18 -6.67 0.30
C VAL A 80 -12.00 -8.17 0.51
N ILE A 81 -11.84 -8.63 1.76
CA ILE A 81 -11.74 -10.06 2.10
C ILE A 81 -12.99 -10.82 1.62
N ASP A 82 -14.17 -10.26 1.86
CA ASP A 82 -15.45 -10.89 1.48
C ASP A 82 -15.65 -10.91 -0.04
N ILE A 83 -15.20 -9.87 -0.73
CA ILE A 83 -15.21 -9.82 -2.20
C ILE A 83 -14.30 -10.92 -2.76
N LEU A 84 -13.08 -11.06 -2.25
CA LEU A 84 -12.11 -12.05 -2.69
C LEU A 84 -12.57 -13.47 -2.36
N ALA A 85 -13.15 -13.69 -1.20
CA ALA A 85 -13.70 -14.99 -0.82
C ALA A 85 -14.79 -15.46 -1.78
N LEU A 86 -15.64 -14.55 -2.26
CA LEU A 86 -16.72 -14.86 -3.22
C LEU A 86 -16.18 -15.02 -4.65
N TRP A 87 -15.32 -14.11 -5.09
CA TRP A 87 -14.79 -14.11 -6.44
C TRP A 87 -13.72 -15.16 -6.65
N GLY A 88 -12.88 -15.41 -5.64
CA GLY A 88 -11.70 -16.24 -5.71
C GLY A 88 -10.48 -15.47 -6.22
N ASP A 89 -9.32 -16.07 -6.01
CA ASP A 89 -8.06 -15.63 -6.56
C ASP A 89 -7.29 -16.80 -7.19
N ALA A 90 -7.09 -16.73 -8.49
CA ALA A 90 -6.36 -17.77 -9.21
C ALA A 90 -4.85 -17.73 -8.94
N ALA A 91 -4.29 -16.57 -8.56
CA ALA A 91 -2.88 -16.44 -8.22
C ALA A 91 -2.56 -17.20 -6.93
N ASP A 92 -3.42 -17.06 -5.94
CA ASP A 92 -3.24 -17.66 -4.61
C ASP A 92 -4.02 -18.96 -4.44
N ASN A 93 -4.56 -19.48 -5.56
CA ASN A 93 -5.34 -20.72 -5.59
C ASN A 93 -6.57 -20.68 -4.66
N ILE A 94 -7.16 -19.51 -4.46
CA ILE A 94 -8.41 -19.31 -3.74
C ILE A 94 -9.56 -19.55 -4.70
N PRO A 95 -10.38 -20.60 -4.49
CA PRO A 95 -11.32 -21.06 -5.52
C PRO A 95 -12.55 -20.17 -5.71
N GLY A 96 -12.95 -19.39 -4.70
CA GLY A 96 -14.18 -18.60 -4.72
C GLY A 96 -15.45 -19.46 -4.86
N VAL A 97 -16.54 -18.83 -5.32
CA VAL A 97 -17.82 -19.51 -5.59
C VAL A 97 -18.03 -19.63 -7.08
N PRO A 98 -18.28 -20.84 -7.63
CA PRO A 98 -18.50 -21.04 -9.05
C PRO A 98 -19.61 -20.12 -9.61
N GLY A 99 -19.30 -19.40 -10.69
CA GLY A 99 -20.22 -18.48 -11.35
C GLY A 99 -20.40 -17.12 -10.67
N ILE A 100 -19.64 -16.82 -9.61
CA ILE A 100 -19.56 -15.50 -9.00
C ILE A 100 -18.22 -14.87 -9.42
N GLY A 101 -18.27 -13.93 -10.35
CA GLY A 101 -17.12 -13.09 -10.70
C GLY A 101 -17.11 -11.80 -9.90
N GLU A 102 -16.06 -10.98 -10.11
CA GLU A 102 -15.82 -9.73 -9.39
C GLU A 102 -17.07 -8.86 -9.23
N LYS A 103 -17.74 -8.52 -10.35
CA LYS A 103 -18.94 -7.65 -10.31
C LYS A 103 -20.09 -8.21 -9.47
N SER A 104 -20.25 -9.52 -9.48
CA SER A 104 -21.29 -10.19 -8.68
C SER A 104 -20.92 -10.25 -7.21
N ALA A 105 -19.65 -10.50 -6.89
CA ALA A 105 -19.11 -10.45 -5.55
C ALA A 105 -19.27 -9.07 -4.93
N VAL A 106 -18.83 -8.04 -5.63
CA VAL A 106 -18.98 -6.62 -5.23
C VAL A 106 -20.44 -6.28 -4.96
N LYS A 107 -21.37 -6.68 -5.85
CA LYS A 107 -22.80 -6.43 -5.64
C LYS A 107 -23.32 -7.11 -4.38
N LEU A 108 -22.96 -8.37 -4.15
CA LEU A 108 -23.39 -9.12 -2.96
C LEU A 108 -22.85 -8.47 -1.68
N VAL A 109 -21.58 -8.09 -1.67
CA VAL A 109 -20.98 -7.45 -0.50
C VAL A 109 -21.58 -6.06 -0.24
N ASN A 110 -21.88 -5.29 -1.28
CA ASN A 110 -22.59 -4.01 -1.11
C ASN A 110 -24.03 -4.17 -0.58
N GLU A 111 -24.71 -5.28 -0.92
CA GLU A 111 -26.09 -5.53 -0.49
C GLU A 111 -26.16 -6.13 0.92
N PHE A 112 -25.27 -7.06 1.25
CA PHE A 112 -25.33 -7.87 2.47
C PHE A 112 -24.18 -7.64 3.44
N GLY A 113 -23.11 -6.97 3.01
CA GLY A 113 -21.88 -6.82 3.80
C GLY A 113 -21.00 -8.07 3.74
N THR A 114 -20.88 -8.77 4.85
CA THR A 114 -19.95 -9.91 4.99
C THR A 114 -20.51 -11.23 4.42
N VAL A 115 -19.60 -12.17 4.17
CA VAL A 115 -19.94 -13.55 3.75
C VAL A 115 -20.90 -14.21 4.74
N GLU A 116 -20.72 -14.00 6.03
CA GLU A 116 -21.59 -14.55 7.08
C GLU A 116 -23.02 -14.03 6.93
N ASN A 117 -23.18 -12.74 6.65
CA ASN A 117 -24.48 -12.13 6.41
C ASN A 117 -25.12 -12.65 5.11
N ILE A 118 -24.32 -12.82 4.05
CA ILE A 118 -24.81 -13.43 2.80
C ILE A 118 -25.35 -14.84 3.06
N LEU A 119 -24.60 -15.63 3.84
CA LEU A 119 -25.00 -16.99 4.22
C LEU A 119 -26.24 -17.03 5.15
N ALA A 120 -26.44 -16.01 5.96
CA ALA A 120 -27.63 -15.88 6.81
C ALA A 120 -28.89 -15.46 6.02
N HIS A 121 -28.71 -14.74 4.91
CA HIS A 121 -29.81 -14.20 4.10
C HIS A 121 -29.93 -14.87 2.73
N THR A 122 -29.57 -16.14 2.62
CA THR A 122 -29.65 -16.90 1.36
C THR A 122 -31.06 -16.95 0.77
N ASP A 123 -32.11 -16.70 1.55
CA ASP A 123 -33.49 -16.64 1.06
C ASP A 123 -33.75 -15.42 0.16
N ALA A 124 -32.97 -14.35 0.30
CA ALA A 124 -33.01 -13.19 -0.58
C ALA A 124 -32.35 -13.46 -1.94
N LEU A 125 -31.46 -14.46 -2.02
CA LEU A 125 -30.76 -14.84 -3.23
C LEU A 125 -31.65 -15.69 -4.16
N LYS A 126 -31.40 -15.61 -5.48
CA LYS A 126 -32.22 -16.28 -6.51
C LYS A 126 -31.36 -17.13 -7.46
N GLY A 127 -32.00 -18.18 -8.00
CA GLY A 127 -31.45 -19.02 -9.07
C GLY A 127 -30.12 -19.69 -8.71
N LYS A 128 -29.25 -19.86 -9.71
CA LYS A 128 -27.97 -20.55 -9.57
C LYS A 128 -27.01 -19.90 -8.56
N GLN A 129 -27.14 -18.60 -8.35
CA GLN A 129 -26.31 -17.91 -7.35
C GLN A 129 -26.59 -18.42 -5.94
N LYS A 130 -27.87 -18.57 -5.57
CA LYS A 130 -28.28 -19.19 -4.31
C LYS A 130 -27.76 -20.62 -4.18
N GLU A 131 -27.99 -21.43 -5.22
CA GLU A 131 -27.58 -22.84 -5.24
C GLU A 131 -26.06 -22.97 -5.06
N ASN A 132 -25.28 -22.19 -5.80
CA ASN A 132 -23.82 -22.26 -5.75
C ASN A 132 -23.26 -21.80 -4.41
N ILE A 133 -23.82 -20.74 -3.80
CA ILE A 133 -23.42 -20.26 -2.47
C ILE A 133 -23.74 -21.30 -1.40
N LEU A 134 -24.92 -21.92 -1.46
CA LEU A 134 -25.31 -22.96 -0.50
C LEU A 134 -24.45 -24.21 -0.65
N ALA A 135 -24.23 -24.68 -1.88
CA ALA A 135 -23.39 -25.82 -2.18
C ALA A 135 -21.91 -25.62 -1.81
N GLY A 136 -21.42 -24.39 -2.01
CA GLY A 136 -20.03 -24.00 -1.73
C GLY A 136 -19.78 -23.38 -0.35
N ARG A 137 -20.71 -23.51 0.62
CA ARG A 137 -20.64 -22.81 1.91
C ARG A 137 -19.32 -23.03 2.65
N GLU A 138 -18.89 -24.26 2.80
CA GLU A 138 -17.66 -24.60 3.51
C GLU A 138 -16.43 -24.05 2.79
N GLN A 139 -16.42 -24.17 1.46
CA GLN A 139 -15.36 -23.65 0.61
C GLN A 139 -15.30 -22.12 0.65
N LEU A 140 -16.43 -21.43 0.68
CA LEU A 140 -16.51 -19.99 0.79
C LEU A 140 -15.92 -19.49 2.13
N LEU A 141 -16.24 -20.16 3.23
CA LEU A 141 -15.65 -19.83 4.53
C LEU A 141 -14.14 -20.12 4.58
N LEU A 142 -13.69 -21.19 3.93
CA LEU A 142 -12.27 -21.47 3.76
C LEU A 142 -11.59 -20.41 2.91
N SER A 143 -12.18 -20.02 1.77
CA SER A 143 -11.67 -18.95 0.91
C SER A 143 -11.54 -17.63 1.66
N LYS A 144 -12.54 -17.26 2.47
CA LYS A 144 -12.47 -16.07 3.33
C LYS A 144 -11.28 -16.13 4.29
N ARG A 145 -11.08 -17.28 4.92
CA ARG A 145 -9.97 -17.48 5.85
C ARG A 145 -8.60 -17.40 5.17
N LEU A 146 -8.50 -17.97 3.95
CA LEU A 146 -7.26 -17.92 3.15
C LEU A 146 -6.96 -16.53 2.62
N ALA A 147 -7.98 -15.75 2.24
CA ALA A 147 -7.83 -14.36 1.79
C ALA A 147 -7.54 -13.37 2.92
N THR A 148 -7.67 -13.79 4.18
CA THR A 148 -7.47 -12.90 5.33
C THR A 148 -6.00 -12.88 5.72
N ILE A 149 -5.38 -11.71 5.60
CA ILE A 149 -4.01 -11.47 6.05
C ILE A 149 -3.97 -11.43 7.58
N GLU A 150 -3.08 -12.23 8.19
CA GLU A 150 -2.85 -12.21 9.63
C GLU A 150 -2.11 -10.93 10.03
N THR A 151 -2.62 -10.22 11.01
CA THR A 151 -2.04 -8.94 11.45
C THR A 151 -1.54 -8.94 12.89
N ASP A 152 -1.34 -10.15 13.44
CA ASP A 152 -0.85 -10.34 14.83
C ASP A 152 0.37 -11.27 14.85
N VAL A 153 1.24 -11.14 13.84
CA VAL A 153 2.53 -11.85 13.79
C VAL A 153 3.40 -11.41 14.96
N PRO A 154 4.11 -12.35 15.63
CA PRO A 154 4.98 -12.04 16.77
C PRO A 154 6.28 -11.36 16.33
N ILE A 155 6.18 -10.17 15.76
CA ILE A 155 7.28 -9.30 15.34
C ILE A 155 7.20 -7.96 16.07
N ALA A 156 8.34 -7.49 16.58
CA ALA A 156 8.43 -6.14 17.14
C ALA A 156 8.47 -5.09 16.02
N PHE A 157 7.85 -3.95 16.24
CA PHE A 157 8.04 -2.77 15.40
C PHE A 157 9.00 -1.83 16.13
N VAL A 158 10.22 -1.70 15.60
CA VAL A 158 11.28 -0.85 16.15
C VAL A 158 11.72 0.10 15.02
N PRO A 159 11.14 1.31 14.94
CA PRO A 159 11.37 2.22 13.82
C PRO A 159 12.85 2.52 13.57
N GLU A 160 13.66 2.60 14.63
CA GLU A 160 15.08 2.91 14.56
C GLU A 160 15.89 1.82 13.82
N GLU A 161 15.43 0.56 13.89
CA GLU A 161 16.05 -0.58 13.20
C GLU A 161 15.58 -0.71 11.74
N LEU A 162 14.53 0.01 11.37
CA LEU A 162 13.92 -0.04 10.04
C LEU A 162 14.33 1.14 9.14
N VAL A 163 15.31 1.91 9.57
CA VAL A 163 15.86 3.02 8.79
C VAL A 163 16.71 2.48 7.65
N MET A 164 16.41 2.91 6.43
CA MET A 164 17.25 2.64 5.27
C MET A 164 18.52 3.48 5.34
N GLU A 165 19.67 2.83 5.35
CA GLU A 165 20.97 3.50 5.31
C GLU A 165 21.46 3.73 3.88
N ASP A 166 22.45 4.63 3.73
CA ASP A 166 23.13 4.82 2.46
C ASP A 166 23.75 3.51 1.97
N PRO A 167 23.62 3.19 0.67
CA PRO A 167 24.14 1.94 0.12
C PRO A 167 25.64 1.86 0.21
N ASP A 168 26.17 0.66 0.53
CA ASP A 168 27.60 0.36 0.42
C ASP A 168 27.96 0.18 -1.06
N CYS A 169 28.44 1.26 -1.68
CA CYS A 169 28.73 1.30 -3.10
C CYS A 169 29.86 0.34 -3.50
N ASP A 170 30.83 0.11 -2.64
CA ASP A 170 31.94 -0.80 -2.96
C ASP A 170 31.49 -2.27 -2.91
N ALA A 171 30.76 -2.66 -1.87
CA ALA A 171 30.18 -3.98 -1.78
C ALA A 171 29.18 -4.25 -2.92
N LEU A 172 28.34 -3.25 -3.29
CA LEU A 172 27.43 -3.37 -4.44
C LEU A 172 28.16 -3.55 -5.76
N ARG A 173 29.26 -2.83 -5.97
CA ARG A 173 30.08 -2.94 -7.17
C ARG A 173 30.67 -4.35 -7.29
N ASP A 174 31.12 -4.93 -6.20
CA ASP A 174 31.69 -6.27 -6.20
C ASP A 174 30.62 -7.33 -6.50
N VAL A 175 29.45 -7.24 -5.88
CA VAL A 175 28.30 -8.11 -6.19
C VAL A 175 27.85 -7.98 -7.66
N TYR A 176 27.77 -6.75 -8.18
CA TYR A 176 27.37 -6.55 -9.59
C TYR A 176 28.40 -7.07 -10.58
N LYS A 177 29.69 -7.07 -10.23
CA LYS A 177 30.74 -7.72 -11.03
C LYS A 177 30.61 -9.24 -10.99
N GLU A 178 30.42 -9.82 -9.81
CA GLU A 178 30.24 -11.26 -9.62
C GLU A 178 29.03 -11.80 -10.40
N LEU A 179 27.91 -11.04 -10.41
CA LEU A 179 26.68 -11.41 -11.09
C LEU A 179 26.64 -10.97 -12.56
N ASP A 180 27.70 -10.37 -13.10
CA ASP A 180 27.79 -9.82 -14.45
C ASP A 180 26.66 -8.78 -14.77
N PHE A 181 26.28 -7.97 -13.78
CA PHE A 181 25.27 -6.93 -13.93
C PHE A 181 25.86 -5.64 -14.50
N GLY A 182 26.37 -5.73 -15.73
CA GLY A 182 27.08 -4.64 -16.41
C GLY A 182 26.28 -3.35 -16.58
N MET A 183 24.95 -3.42 -16.60
CA MET A 183 24.09 -2.23 -16.69
C MET A 183 24.11 -1.45 -15.37
N PHE A 184 23.94 -2.12 -14.24
CA PHE A 184 23.99 -1.50 -12.92
C PHE A 184 25.39 -0.94 -12.58
N LEU A 185 26.45 -1.62 -13.00
CA LEU A 185 27.83 -1.10 -12.86
C LEU A 185 27.99 0.22 -13.59
N ARG A 186 27.56 0.30 -14.86
CA ARG A 186 27.63 1.55 -15.63
C ARG A 186 26.77 2.65 -15.05
N GLU A 187 25.64 2.30 -14.46
CA GLU A 187 24.77 3.28 -13.79
C GLU A 187 25.43 3.85 -12.53
N MET A 188 26.08 3.00 -11.73
CA MET A 188 26.86 3.44 -10.56
C MET A 188 28.07 4.32 -10.94
N GLU A 189 28.70 4.06 -12.07
CA GLU A 189 29.86 4.82 -12.57
C GLU A 189 29.47 6.14 -13.28
N GLY A 190 28.17 6.45 -13.38
CA GLY A 190 27.67 7.68 -14.00
C GLY A 190 27.74 7.69 -15.54
N THR A 191 28.09 6.57 -16.17
CA THR A 191 28.16 6.44 -17.63
C THR A 191 26.80 5.98 -18.20
N ARG A 192 25.78 6.84 -18.18
CA ARG A 192 24.47 6.57 -18.77
C ARG A 192 24.48 6.77 -20.28
N THR A 193 24.37 5.68 -21.04
CA THR A 193 24.20 5.75 -22.50
C THR A 193 22.95 5.03 -23.03
N THR A 194 21.83 4.97 -22.28
CA THR A 194 20.59 4.36 -22.80
C THR A 194 19.32 5.15 -22.47
N PRO A 195 18.30 5.14 -23.35
CA PRO A 195 17.08 5.95 -23.23
C PRO A 195 16.14 5.57 -22.07
N PHE A 196 16.44 4.54 -21.32
CA PHE A 196 15.58 4.07 -20.20
C PHE A 196 15.55 5.02 -19.00
N THR A 197 16.36 6.10 -19.03
CA THR A 197 16.62 6.97 -17.88
C THR A 197 15.77 8.23 -17.82
N LYS A 198 14.62 8.28 -18.49
CA LYS A 198 13.70 9.43 -18.30
C LYS A 198 12.85 9.35 -17.03
N ALA A 199 12.87 8.23 -16.30
CA ALA A 199 11.97 7.98 -15.17
C ALA A 199 12.61 8.07 -13.77
N VAL A 200 13.94 8.09 -13.63
CA VAL A 200 14.60 8.13 -12.31
C VAL A 200 15.56 9.30 -12.23
N LYS A 201 15.03 10.51 -12.08
CA LYS A 201 15.79 11.66 -11.57
C LYS A 201 15.66 11.64 -10.05
N GLY A 202 16.67 11.18 -9.35
CA GLY A 202 16.68 11.29 -7.89
C GLY A 202 17.71 10.47 -7.13
N THR A 203 18.46 9.56 -7.76
CA THR A 203 19.58 8.91 -7.06
C THR A 203 20.84 9.76 -7.22
N ALA A 204 21.30 10.32 -6.11
CA ALA A 204 22.62 10.97 -6.07
C ALA A 204 23.70 9.93 -6.41
N PRO A 205 24.67 10.22 -7.28
CA PRO A 205 25.78 9.31 -7.54
C PRO A 205 26.58 9.11 -6.26
N CYS A 206 27.00 7.87 -5.99
CA CYS A 206 27.99 7.59 -4.96
C CYS A 206 29.26 8.37 -5.26
N SER A 207 29.47 9.49 -4.59
CA SER A 207 30.70 10.28 -4.69
C SER A 207 31.76 9.66 -3.80
N ALA A 208 32.97 9.51 -4.35
CA ALA A 208 34.15 9.12 -3.59
C ALA A 208 34.47 10.17 -2.50
N PRO A 209 35.04 9.79 -1.34
CA PRO A 209 35.34 10.72 -0.27
C PRO A 209 36.47 11.65 -0.68
N THR A 210 36.15 12.92 -0.94
CA THR A 210 37.14 14.00 -1.00
C THR A 210 37.34 14.55 0.40
N LYS A 211 38.59 14.61 0.81
CA LYS A 211 39.05 15.21 2.08
C LYS A 211 38.70 16.68 2.10
N GLU A 212 38.18 17.11 3.24
CA GLU A 212 37.79 18.48 3.54
C GLU A 212 38.98 19.37 3.81
N ASP A 213 38.81 20.65 3.45
CA ASP A 213 39.34 21.77 4.22
C ASP A 213 38.24 22.82 4.43
N GLY A 214 38.10 23.22 5.71
CA GLY A 214 37.02 24.00 6.23
C GLY A 214 36.99 25.48 5.83
N THR A 215 35.84 26.08 5.99
CA THR A 215 35.61 27.35 6.71
C THR A 215 34.13 27.67 6.83
N ASP A 216 33.82 28.24 7.99
CA ASP A 216 32.60 28.81 8.53
C ASP A 216 31.72 29.63 7.60
N SER A 217 30.40 29.48 7.71
CA SER A 217 29.42 30.58 7.91
C SER A 217 27.98 30.04 7.90
N ALA A 218 27.27 30.21 9.00
CA ALA A 218 25.82 29.96 9.09
C ALA A 218 25.03 31.07 8.36
N PRO A 219 23.84 30.72 7.86
CA PRO A 219 22.67 31.54 8.16
C PRO A 219 21.46 30.72 8.64
N GLN A 220 20.74 31.34 9.55
CA GLN A 220 19.47 30.96 10.09
C GLN A 220 18.38 30.94 9.01
N GLY A 221 17.64 29.83 8.94
CA GLY A 221 16.39 29.70 8.20
C GLY A 221 15.66 28.46 8.71
N THR A 222 14.54 28.67 9.41
CA THR A 222 13.64 27.61 9.89
C THR A 222 12.86 27.06 8.71
N ASP A 223 13.42 26.08 8.01
CA ASP A 223 12.66 25.27 7.05
C ASP A 223 12.28 23.93 7.70
N LEU A 224 10.99 23.69 7.77
CA LEU A 224 10.43 22.38 8.12
C LEU A 224 10.90 21.35 7.08
N PRO A 225 11.22 20.11 7.50
CA PRO A 225 11.70 19.10 6.57
C PRO A 225 10.62 18.77 5.55
N VAL A 226 10.90 19.04 4.28
CA VAL A 226 10.05 18.60 3.16
C VAL A 226 10.13 17.10 3.09
N GLN A 227 9.00 16.42 3.34
CA GLN A 227 8.90 14.98 3.14
C GLN A 227 9.19 14.64 1.67
N ARG A 228 10.08 13.70 1.46
CA ARG A 228 10.46 13.21 0.13
C ARG A 228 10.00 11.78 -0.04
N ASP A 229 9.59 11.41 -1.26
CA ASP A 229 9.27 10.04 -1.60
C ASP A 229 10.53 9.14 -1.56
N LEU A 230 10.32 7.84 -1.69
CA LEU A 230 11.37 6.81 -1.68
C LEU A 230 12.46 7.06 -2.75
N PHE A 231 12.18 7.95 -3.71
CA PHE A 231 13.06 8.30 -4.83
C PHE A 231 13.60 9.75 -4.71
N GLY A 232 13.40 10.42 -3.56
CA GLY A 232 13.95 11.74 -3.26
C GLY A 232 13.17 12.93 -3.84
N ASN A 233 12.00 12.70 -4.47
CA ASN A 233 11.14 13.76 -4.97
C ASN A 233 10.29 14.36 -3.84
N PRO A 234 10.06 15.70 -3.82
CA PRO A 234 9.18 16.29 -2.84
C PRO A 234 7.76 15.77 -3.04
N VAL A 235 7.20 15.13 -2.03
CA VAL A 235 5.78 14.74 -2.01
C VAL A 235 4.98 16.04 -1.86
N ALA A 236 4.18 16.39 -2.86
CA ALA A 236 3.18 17.42 -2.71
C ALA A 236 2.15 16.90 -1.70
N THR A 237 2.24 17.35 -0.46
CA THR A 237 1.17 17.20 0.49
C THR A 237 -0.04 17.90 -0.10
N ALA A 238 -1.03 17.14 -0.55
CA ALA A 238 -2.36 17.66 -0.81
C ALA A 238 -2.79 18.32 0.49
N GLY A 239 -2.77 19.65 0.51
CA GLY A 239 -3.06 20.42 1.71
C GLY A 239 -4.47 20.06 2.18
N SER A 240 -4.54 19.37 3.29
CA SER A 240 -5.76 19.35 4.09
C SER A 240 -6.10 20.81 4.37
N PRO A 241 -7.31 21.30 4.05
CA PRO A 241 -7.71 22.64 4.42
C PRO A 241 -7.54 22.77 5.92
N SER A 242 -6.83 23.81 6.36
CA SER A 242 -6.60 24.09 7.76
C SER A 242 -7.93 24.01 8.52
N GLN A 243 -7.92 23.45 9.72
CA GLN A 243 -9.12 23.32 10.59
C GLN A 243 -9.93 24.62 10.68
N SER A 244 -9.27 25.79 10.57
CA SER A 244 -9.92 27.09 10.53
C SER A 244 -10.82 27.34 9.30
N ALA A 245 -10.52 26.73 8.16
CA ALA A 245 -11.34 26.86 6.94
C ALA A 245 -12.56 25.94 6.99
N GLN A 246 -12.45 24.79 7.63
CA GLN A 246 -13.59 23.88 7.86
C GLN A 246 -14.55 24.40 8.91
N GLU A 247 -14.05 25.01 9.99
CA GLU A 247 -14.90 25.64 11.02
C GLU A 247 -15.65 26.86 10.46
N THR A 248 -15.03 27.67 9.61
CA THR A 248 -15.69 28.83 9.00
C THR A 248 -16.81 28.39 8.04
N ALA A 249 -16.57 27.35 7.22
CA ALA A 249 -17.59 26.81 6.31
C ALA A 249 -18.75 26.13 7.06
N LEU A 250 -18.50 25.52 8.23
CA LEU A 250 -19.54 24.93 9.07
C LEU A 250 -20.41 25.99 9.74
N LEU A 251 -19.81 27.09 10.17
CA LEU A 251 -20.54 28.23 10.81
C LEU A 251 -21.39 29.01 9.81
N GLU A 252 -20.94 29.18 8.56
CA GLU A 252 -21.75 29.80 7.51
C GLU A 252 -22.96 28.94 7.11
N ASN A 253 -22.83 27.63 7.07
CA ASN A 253 -23.95 26.72 6.78
C ASN A 253 -24.96 26.62 7.93
N LEU A 254 -24.55 26.82 9.17
CA LEU A 254 -25.45 26.84 10.34
C LEU A 254 -26.23 28.16 10.46
N SER A 255 -25.68 29.27 9.96
CA SER A 255 -26.36 30.57 9.98
C SER A 255 -27.39 30.75 8.86
N ALA A 256 -27.31 29.97 7.77
CA ALA A 256 -28.25 30.02 6.66
C ALA A 256 -29.53 29.18 6.86
N GLY A 257 -29.63 28.38 7.91
CA GLY A 257 -30.74 27.46 8.18
C GLY A 257 -31.78 27.94 9.19
N TYR A 258 -31.68 29.18 9.73
CA TYR A 258 -32.61 29.72 10.73
C TYR A 258 -33.25 31.04 10.25
N HIS A 259 -33.91 31.02 9.12
CA HIS A 259 -34.92 32.02 8.75
C HIS A 259 -35.87 31.42 7.72
N THR A 260 -36.87 30.69 8.19
CA THR A 260 -38.29 30.70 7.79
C THR A 260 -39.10 29.87 8.79
#